data_f6d72bf83c6681a6c354b8aa3935c4b3
#
_entry.id   f6d72bf83c6681a6c354b8aa3935c4b3
#
_cell.length_a   1.000
_cell.length_b   1.000
_cell.length_c   1.000
_cell.angle_alpha   90.00
_cell.angle_beta   90.00
_cell.angle_gamma   90.00
#
_symmetry.space_group_name_H-M   'P 1'
#
loop_
_entity.id
_entity.type
_entity.pdbx_description
1 polymer ?
#
loop_
_entity_poly.entity_id
_entity_poly.type
_entity_poly.pdbx_seq_one_letter_code
_entity_poly.pdbx_strand_id
1 'polypeptide(L)'
;AGYVYVVDLDLERFFDTVSHSKLIEILSRTIKDGRVVSLIHKYLRSGVMNKDVLEMSEEGTPQGGPLSPLLSNIMLNELDKELERRGLPFVRYADDSMIFCKSKRAATRVKESITRFIEGELYLKVNKEKTVVSYVKGVKYLGYSFYISKGKCQLTVHPKSKAKMKAKLKELTSRSNGMGYAKRKQKLEEYIRGWVGYYHLANMKRLLMDTDSWLRRRIRMCIWKAWKLPKTRIKNLIRCGINEYDARRWGYVKGYWKVSGSPIMQRAASSQKLHDAGYPTLMGSYLEWHPK
;
A
#
# COMPACT_ATOMS: atom_id res chain seq x y z
N ALA A 1 -18.94 8.28 -17.94
CA ALA A 1 -19.01 7.27 -19.02
C ALA A 1 -19.95 6.09 -18.67
N GLY A 2 -20.54 5.99 -17.46
CA GLY A 2 -21.54 4.97 -17.10
C GLY A 2 -20.98 3.55 -16.79
N TYR A 3 -19.67 3.40 -16.68
CA TYR A 3 -19.05 2.14 -16.28
C TYR A 3 -19.06 2.03 -14.76
N VAL A 4 -19.93 1.21 -14.21
CA VAL A 4 -20.17 1.09 -12.77
C VAL A 4 -19.90 -0.31 -12.21
N TYR A 5 -19.66 -1.29 -13.09
CA TYR A 5 -19.24 -2.64 -12.72
C TYR A 5 -17.80 -2.91 -13.14
N VAL A 6 -17.11 -3.70 -12.37
CA VAL A 6 -15.71 -4.04 -12.58
C VAL A 6 -15.55 -5.55 -12.51
N VAL A 7 -14.82 -6.12 -13.44
CA VAL A 7 -14.22 -7.44 -13.31
C VAL A 7 -12.85 -7.22 -12.71
N ASP A 8 -12.65 -7.63 -11.47
CA ASP A 8 -11.37 -7.69 -10.78
C ASP A 8 -10.76 -9.05 -11.10
N LEU A 9 -9.70 -9.05 -11.92
CA LEU A 9 -9.06 -10.24 -12.46
C LEU A 9 -7.77 -10.51 -11.70
N ASP A 10 -7.66 -11.70 -11.10
CA ASP A 10 -6.47 -12.18 -10.38
C ASP A 10 -5.96 -13.46 -11.06
N LEU A 11 -4.68 -13.51 -11.36
CA LEU A 11 -4.03 -14.69 -11.93
C LEU A 11 -3.44 -15.55 -10.81
N GLU A 12 -3.55 -16.87 -10.95
CA GLU A 12 -3.03 -17.79 -9.95
C GLU A 12 -1.53 -18.00 -10.17
N ARG A 13 -0.71 -17.56 -9.18
CA ARG A 13 0.75 -17.71 -9.20
C ARG A 13 1.37 -17.35 -10.56
N PHE A 14 0.98 -16.21 -11.10
CA PHE A 14 1.33 -15.80 -12.46
C PHE A 14 2.80 -16.03 -12.80
N PHE A 15 3.74 -15.55 -11.98
CA PHE A 15 5.17 -15.71 -12.24
C PHE A 15 5.64 -17.16 -12.27
N ASP A 16 4.96 -18.07 -11.58
CA ASP A 16 5.32 -19.46 -11.45
C ASP A 16 4.69 -20.35 -12.54
N THR A 17 3.71 -19.80 -13.29
CA THR A 17 2.88 -20.57 -14.25
C THR A 17 3.01 -20.10 -15.69
N VAL A 18 3.92 -19.16 -16.00
CA VAL A 18 4.15 -18.68 -17.35
C VAL A 18 4.73 -19.80 -18.21
N SER A 19 4.03 -20.20 -19.27
CA SER A 19 4.54 -21.19 -20.24
C SER A 19 5.72 -20.61 -21.02
N HIS A 20 6.90 -21.24 -20.89
CA HIS A 20 8.10 -20.83 -21.64
C HIS A 20 7.89 -20.91 -23.15
N SER A 21 7.24 -21.97 -23.65
CA SER A 21 6.99 -22.16 -25.08
C SER A 21 6.09 -21.04 -25.63
N LYS A 22 5.01 -20.71 -24.91
CA LYS A 22 4.11 -19.61 -25.31
C LYS A 22 4.80 -18.26 -25.29
N LEU A 23 5.58 -17.97 -24.26
CA LEU A 23 6.34 -16.73 -24.17
C LEU A 23 7.38 -16.59 -25.29
N ILE A 24 8.10 -17.68 -25.61
CA ILE A 24 9.06 -17.71 -26.72
C ILE A 24 8.36 -17.54 -28.08
N GLU A 25 7.19 -18.16 -28.27
CA GLU A 25 6.36 -17.94 -29.46
C GLU A 25 6.02 -16.45 -29.63
N ILE A 26 5.53 -15.79 -28.58
CA ILE A 26 5.17 -14.37 -28.60
C ILE A 26 6.40 -13.50 -28.91
N LEU A 27 7.54 -13.75 -28.26
CA LEU A 27 8.79 -13.03 -28.51
C LEU A 27 9.27 -13.19 -29.94
N SER A 28 9.21 -14.38 -30.51
CA SER A 28 9.65 -14.69 -31.87
C SER A 28 8.80 -14.03 -32.97
N ARG A 29 7.60 -13.56 -32.64
CA ARG A 29 6.80 -12.75 -33.58
C ARG A 29 7.49 -11.41 -33.90
N THR A 30 8.20 -10.84 -32.94
CA THR A 30 8.85 -9.51 -33.05
C THR A 30 10.37 -9.61 -33.15
N ILE A 31 11.02 -10.45 -32.33
CA ILE A 31 12.48 -10.63 -32.30
C ILE A 31 12.86 -11.73 -33.31
N LYS A 32 13.55 -11.34 -34.40
CA LYS A 32 13.96 -12.27 -35.46
C LYS A 32 15.37 -12.83 -35.27
N ASP A 33 16.16 -12.26 -34.33
CA ASP A 33 17.48 -12.83 -33.99
C ASP A 33 17.32 -14.06 -33.08
N GLY A 34 17.57 -15.23 -33.64
CA GLY A 34 17.50 -16.52 -32.94
C GLY A 34 18.48 -16.63 -31.77
N ARG A 35 19.61 -15.89 -31.79
CA ARG A 35 20.58 -15.89 -30.69
C ARG A 35 19.96 -15.19 -29.44
N VAL A 36 19.26 -14.06 -29.63
CA VAL A 36 18.58 -13.37 -28.57
C VAL A 36 17.46 -14.22 -27.96
N VAL A 37 16.62 -14.84 -28.82
CA VAL A 37 15.54 -15.71 -28.38
C VAL A 37 16.09 -16.93 -27.63
N SER A 38 17.17 -17.54 -28.11
CA SER A 38 17.84 -18.65 -27.44
C SER A 38 18.41 -18.26 -26.08
N LEU A 39 18.98 -17.06 -25.96
CA LEU A 39 19.50 -16.55 -24.68
C LEU A 39 18.37 -16.34 -23.66
N ILE A 40 17.24 -15.78 -24.07
CA ILE A 40 16.06 -15.62 -23.21
C ILE A 40 15.54 -17.00 -22.77
N HIS A 41 15.48 -17.95 -23.68
CA HIS A 41 15.06 -19.30 -23.34
C HIS A 41 16.00 -19.99 -22.32
N LYS A 42 17.32 -19.82 -22.49
CA LYS A 42 18.32 -20.32 -21.52
C LYS A 42 18.14 -19.63 -20.15
N TYR A 43 17.87 -18.33 -20.14
CA TYR A 43 17.57 -17.57 -18.89
C TYR A 43 16.32 -18.12 -18.18
N LEU A 44 15.25 -18.40 -18.90
CA LEU A 44 14.03 -18.96 -18.32
C LEU A 44 14.26 -20.35 -17.71
N ARG A 45 15.12 -21.18 -18.35
CA ARG A 45 15.45 -22.55 -17.90
C ARG A 45 16.60 -22.62 -16.88
N SER A 46 17.26 -21.48 -16.56
CA SER A 46 18.44 -21.52 -15.67
C SER A 46 18.13 -21.94 -14.23
N GLY A 47 16.85 -22.06 -13.87
CA GLY A 47 16.43 -22.44 -12.53
C GLY A 47 16.60 -21.32 -11.50
N VAL A 48 16.19 -21.60 -10.27
CA VAL A 48 16.32 -20.72 -9.12
C VAL A 48 17.12 -21.44 -8.03
N MET A 49 18.13 -20.76 -7.50
CA MET A 49 18.86 -21.28 -6.34
C MET A 49 18.02 -21.06 -5.07
N ASN A 50 17.54 -22.14 -4.48
CA ASN A 50 16.77 -22.11 -3.23
C ASN A 50 17.53 -22.88 -2.14
N LYS A 51 18.05 -22.18 -1.14
CA LYS A 51 18.81 -22.77 -0.01
C LYS A 51 19.88 -23.78 -0.49
N ASP A 52 20.73 -23.36 -1.43
CA ASP A 52 21.82 -24.15 -2.02
C ASP A 52 21.39 -25.34 -2.92
N VAL A 53 20.10 -25.46 -3.23
CA VAL A 53 19.57 -26.42 -4.20
C VAL A 53 19.13 -25.67 -5.45
N LEU A 54 19.65 -26.11 -6.61
CA LEU A 54 19.22 -25.57 -7.92
C LEU A 54 17.94 -26.30 -8.34
N GLU A 55 16.82 -25.56 -8.28
CA GLU A 55 15.52 -26.01 -8.77
C GLU A 55 15.39 -25.60 -10.25
N MET A 56 15.43 -26.58 -11.15
CA MET A 56 15.20 -26.34 -12.58
C MET A 56 13.73 -26.03 -12.81
N SER A 57 13.43 -24.94 -13.52
CA SER A 57 12.06 -24.55 -13.82
C SER A 57 11.73 -24.86 -15.29
N GLU A 58 10.69 -25.67 -15.52
CA GLU A 58 10.15 -25.93 -16.87
C GLU A 58 9.04 -24.89 -17.23
N GLU A 59 8.47 -24.24 -16.22
CA GLU A 59 7.47 -23.18 -16.33
C GLU A 59 7.82 -22.00 -15.40
N GLY A 60 7.26 -20.86 -15.68
CA GLY A 60 7.39 -19.67 -14.86
C GLY A 60 8.59 -18.78 -15.20
N THR A 61 8.64 -17.65 -14.52
CA THR A 61 9.75 -16.69 -14.60
C THR A 61 10.36 -16.52 -13.21
N PRO A 62 11.71 -16.51 -13.07
CA PRO A 62 12.36 -16.40 -11.77
C PRO A 62 11.87 -15.19 -10.99
N GLN A 63 11.27 -15.39 -9.80
CA GLN A 63 10.84 -14.27 -8.96
C GLN A 63 12.04 -13.44 -8.50
N GLY A 64 11.98 -12.12 -8.75
CA GLY A 64 13.12 -11.22 -8.46
C GLY A 64 14.20 -11.17 -9.54
N GLY A 65 14.08 -11.93 -10.62
CA GLY A 65 14.97 -11.82 -11.76
C GLY A 65 14.79 -10.51 -12.53
N PRO A 66 15.87 -9.92 -13.09
CA PRO A 66 15.79 -8.60 -13.73
C PRO A 66 14.92 -8.57 -14.99
N LEU A 67 14.81 -9.67 -15.73
CA LEU A 67 13.97 -9.79 -16.93
C LEU A 67 12.53 -10.19 -16.63
N SER A 68 12.24 -10.77 -15.48
CA SER A 68 10.91 -11.32 -15.18
C SER A 68 9.77 -10.30 -15.31
N PRO A 69 9.88 -9.03 -14.81
CA PRO A 69 8.82 -8.04 -15.01
C PRO A 69 8.59 -7.67 -16.47
N LEU A 70 9.67 -7.64 -17.29
CA LEU A 70 9.56 -7.33 -18.72
C LEU A 70 8.88 -8.48 -19.47
N LEU A 71 9.32 -9.70 -19.26
CA LEU A 71 8.78 -10.90 -19.91
C LEU A 71 7.31 -11.11 -19.53
N SER A 72 6.96 -10.88 -18.27
CA SER A 72 5.60 -10.91 -17.76
C SER A 72 4.70 -9.88 -18.45
N ASN A 73 5.19 -8.66 -18.64
CA ASN A 73 4.43 -7.63 -19.36
C ASN A 73 4.29 -7.96 -20.85
N ILE A 74 5.28 -8.58 -21.49
CA ILE A 74 5.18 -9.05 -22.89
C ILE A 74 4.08 -10.11 -23.00
N MET A 75 4.05 -11.08 -22.08
CA MET A 75 3.00 -12.10 -22.05
C MET A 75 1.60 -11.50 -21.87
N LEU A 76 1.44 -10.61 -20.91
CA LEU A 76 0.14 -9.98 -20.61
C LEU A 76 -0.27 -8.90 -21.62
N ASN A 77 0.63 -8.43 -22.47
CA ASN A 77 0.29 -7.53 -23.59
C ASN A 77 -0.66 -8.20 -24.61
N GLU A 78 -0.64 -9.52 -24.71
CA GLU A 78 -1.64 -10.23 -25.54
C GLU A 78 -3.05 -10.13 -24.96
N LEU A 79 -3.17 -10.11 -23.62
CA LEU A 79 -4.43 -9.82 -22.94
C LEU A 79 -4.86 -8.36 -23.20
N ASP A 80 -3.93 -7.41 -23.10
CA ASP A 80 -4.20 -5.99 -23.36
C ASP A 80 -4.75 -5.80 -24.79
N LYS A 81 -4.09 -6.37 -25.80
CA LYS A 81 -4.53 -6.35 -27.21
C LYS A 81 -5.93 -6.96 -27.39
N GLU A 82 -6.23 -8.05 -26.70
CA GLU A 82 -7.54 -8.68 -26.79
C GLU A 82 -8.64 -7.82 -26.16
N LEU A 83 -8.36 -7.15 -25.02
CA LEU A 83 -9.28 -6.21 -24.40
C LEU A 83 -9.51 -4.98 -25.27
N GLU A 84 -8.46 -4.43 -25.88
CA GLU A 84 -8.54 -3.31 -26.83
C GLU A 84 -9.35 -3.70 -28.07
N ARG A 85 -9.09 -4.85 -28.68
CA ARG A 85 -9.82 -5.38 -29.83
C ARG A 85 -11.33 -5.50 -29.55
N ARG A 86 -11.71 -5.83 -28.31
CA ARG A 86 -13.11 -5.91 -27.87
C ARG A 86 -13.70 -4.55 -27.48
N GLY A 87 -12.93 -3.46 -27.49
CA GLY A 87 -13.34 -2.15 -27.05
C GLY A 87 -13.71 -2.08 -25.56
N LEU A 88 -13.09 -2.92 -24.73
CA LEU A 88 -13.33 -2.98 -23.29
C LEU A 88 -12.37 -2.03 -22.57
N PRO A 89 -12.88 -1.02 -21.86
CA PRO A 89 -12.01 -0.17 -21.01
C PRO A 89 -11.44 -1.00 -19.87
N PHE A 90 -10.12 -0.91 -19.68
CA PHE A 90 -9.44 -1.62 -18.62
C PHE A 90 -8.26 -0.81 -18.07
N VAL A 91 -7.76 -1.22 -16.93
CA VAL A 91 -6.48 -0.81 -16.36
C VAL A 91 -5.74 -2.05 -15.88
N ARG A 92 -4.44 -2.12 -16.14
CA ARG A 92 -3.57 -3.20 -15.68
C ARG A 92 -2.30 -2.64 -15.07
N TYR A 93 -1.89 -3.22 -13.97
CA TYR A 93 -0.60 -2.99 -13.34
C TYR A 93 0.01 -4.36 -12.96
N ALA A 94 1.00 -4.79 -13.74
CA ALA A 94 1.52 -6.15 -13.69
C ALA A 94 0.39 -7.18 -13.92
N ASP A 95 0.15 -8.07 -12.98
CA ASP A 95 -0.92 -9.09 -12.98
C ASP A 95 -2.26 -8.58 -12.45
N ASP A 96 -2.28 -7.47 -11.70
CA ASP A 96 -3.51 -6.83 -11.22
C ASP A 96 -4.26 -6.13 -12.37
N SER A 97 -5.42 -6.64 -12.75
CA SER A 97 -6.20 -6.11 -13.88
C SER A 97 -7.65 -5.82 -13.52
N MET A 98 -8.17 -4.70 -13.99
CA MET A 98 -9.57 -4.32 -13.85
C MET A 98 -10.19 -4.00 -15.21
N ILE A 99 -11.30 -4.65 -15.53
CA ILE A 99 -12.07 -4.42 -16.77
C ILE A 99 -13.39 -3.78 -16.41
N PHE A 100 -13.72 -2.67 -17.04
CA PHE A 100 -14.90 -1.87 -16.71
C PHE A 100 -16.09 -2.20 -17.60
N CYS A 101 -17.28 -2.37 -16.99
CA CYS A 101 -18.52 -2.71 -17.68
C CYS A 101 -19.67 -1.82 -17.23
N LYS A 102 -20.67 -1.63 -18.12
CA LYS A 102 -21.87 -0.82 -17.82
C LYS A 102 -22.90 -1.54 -16.97
N SER A 103 -22.95 -2.88 -17.02
CA SER A 103 -23.93 -3.69 -16.27
C SER A 103 -23.30 -4.95 -15.68
N LYS A 104 -23.91 -5.49 -14.64
CA LYS A 104 -23.48 -6.75 -13.99
C LYS A 104 -23.49 -7.93 -15.00
N ARG A 105 -24.55 -8.02 -15.83
CA ARG A 105 -24.67 -9.07 -16.86
C ARG A 105 -23.53 -8.99 -17.90
N ALA A 106 -23.17 -7.78 -18.33
CA ALA A 106 -22.04 -7.59 -19.23
C ALA A 106 -20.71 -7.99 -18.55
N ALA A 107 -20.48 -7.58 -17.29
CA ALA A 107 -19.29 -7.93 -16.54
C ALA A 107 -19.15 -9.46 -16.34
N THR A 108 -20.25 -10.16 -16.06
CA THR A 108 -20.22 -11.63 -15.94
C THR A 108 -19.82 -12.30 -17.25
N ARG A 109 -20.41 -11.88 -18.37
CA ARG A 109 -20.04 -12.41 -19.70
C ARG A 109 -18.58 -12.11 -20.07
N VAL A 110 -18.11 -10.90 -19.75
CA VAL A 110 -16.70 -10.51 -19.97
C VAL A 110 -15.80 -11.37 -19.13
N LYS A 111 -16.08 -11.56 -17.82
CA LYS A 111 -15.33 -12.45 -16.94
C LYS A 111 -15.17 -13.83 -17.56
N GLU A 112 -16.27 -14.48 -17.96
CA GLU A 112 -16.26 -15.83 -18.52
C GLU A 112 -15.47 -15.90 -19.85
N SER A 113 -15.65 -14.94 -20.73
CA SER A 113 -15.00 -14.94 -22.05
C SER A 113 -13.50 -14.62 -21.95
N ILE A 114 -13.10 -13.73 -21.04
CA ILE A 114 -11.69 -13.41 -20.81
C ILE A 114 -10.97 -14.54 -20.06
N THR A 115 -11.65 -15.19 -19.11
CA THR A 115 -11.11 -16.41 -18.45
C THR A 115 -10.79 -17.48 -19.49
N ARG A 116 -11.70 -17.76 -20.43
CA ARG A 116 -11.45 -18.71 -21.52
C ARG A 116 -10.27 -18.32 -22.41
N PHE A 117 -10.14 -17.03 -22.73
CA PHE A 117 -9.00 -16.54 -23.51
C PHE A 117 -7.69 -16.72 -22.76
N ILE A 118 -7.63 -16.36 -21.47
CA ILE A 118 -6.42 -16.49 -20.65
C ILE A 118 -6.01 -17.96 -20.49
N GLU A 119 -6.96 -18.84 -20.19
CA GLU A 119 -6.67 -20.27 -20.00
C GLU A 119 -6.39 -21.00 -21.32
N GLY A 120 -7.10 -20.66 -22.41
CA GLY A 120 -6.96 -21.35 -23.71
C GLY A 120 -5.85 -20.82 -24.59
N GLU A 121 -5.62 -19.49 -24.61
CA GLU A 121 -4.66 -18.88 -25.54
C GLU A 121 -3.33 -18.52 -24.88
N LEU A 122 -3.35 -18.12 -23.60
CA LEU A 122 -2.14 -17.73 -22.86
C LEU A 122 -1.60 -18.84 -21.96
N TYR A 123 -2.36 -19.92 -21.77
CA TYR A 123 -2.05 -21.03 -20.87
C TYR A 123 -1.76 -20.59 -19.43
N LEU A 124 -2.40 -19.49 -19.01
CA LEU A 124 -2.31 -18.96 -17.64
C LEU A 124 -3.54 -19.40 -16.85
N LYS A 125 -3.39 -19.56 -15.53
CA LYS A 125 -4.50 -19.93 -14.65
C LYS A 125 -5.15 -18.71 -14.03
N VAL A 126 -6.48 -18.61 -14.12
CA VAL A 126 -7.25 -17.57 -13.45
C VAL A 126 -7.66 -18.03 -12.06
N ASN A 127 -7.38 -17.22 -11.04
CA ASN A 127 -7.84 -17.50 -9.68
C ASN A 127 -9.34 -17.25 -9.58
N LYS A 128 -10.14 -18.32 -9.64
CA LYS A 128 -11.63 -18.26 -9.68
C LYS A 128 -12.23 -17.67 -8.41
N GLU A 129 -11.58 -17.85 -7.25
CA GLU A 129 -12.06 -17.36 -5.96
C GLU A 129 -11.84 -15.84 -5.80
N LYS A 130 -10.73 -15.32 -6.28
CA LYS A 130 -10.39 -13.91 -6.20
C LYS A 130 -10.92 -13.10 -7.39
N THR A 131 -11.07 -13.71 -8.56
CA THR A 131 -11.64 -13.06 -9.73
C THR A 131 -13.13 -12.84 -9.55
N VAL A 132 -13.51 -11.59 -9.28
CA VAL A 132 -14.88 -11.23 -8.90
C VAL A 132 -15.47 -10.13 -9.78
N VAL A 133 -16.79 -10.19 -9.94
CA VAL A 133 -17.57 -9.09 -10.53
C VAL A 133 -18.13 -8.27 -9.39
N SER A 134 -17.77 -7.01 -9.31
CA SER A 134 -18.21 -6.11 -8.26
C SER A 134 -18.69 -4.76 -8.79
N TYR A 135 -19.46 -4.06 -7.97
CA TYR A 135 -19.77 -2.64 -8.23
C TYR A 135 -18.54 -1.80 -7.88
N VAL A 136 -18.26 -0.76 -8.66
CA VAL A 136 -17.05 0.08 -8.53
C VAL A 136 -16.83 0.65 -7.13
N LYS A 137 -17.92 0.88 -6.38
CA LYS A 137 -17.83 1.35 -5.00
C LYS A 137 -17.27 0.25 -4.09
N GLY A 138 -16.12 0.53 -3.48
CA GLY A 138 -15.49 -0.39 -2.54
C GLY A 138 -14.46 -1.35 -3.17
N VAL A 139 -14.33 -1.35 -4.49
CA VAL A 139 -13.24 -2.07 -5.16
C VAL A 139 -11.89 -1.57 -4.64
N LYS A 140 -10.96 -2.50 -4.46
CA LYS A 140 -9.58 -2.20 -4.08
C LYS A 140 -8.68 -2.32 -5.31
N TYR A 141 -7.98 -1.24 -5.66
CA TYR A 141 -6.94 -1.27 -6.69
C TYR A 141 -5.70 -0.51 -6.23
N LEU A 142 -4.57 -1.17 -6.22
CA LEU A 142 -3.29 -0.61 -5.75
C LEU A 142 -3.40 0.07 -4.36
N GLY A 143 -4.26 -0.46 -3.49
CA GLY A 143 -4.48 0.08 -2.14
C GLY A 143 -5.46 1.25 -2.07
N TYR A 144 -5.90 1.79 -3.19
CA TYR A 144 -7.00 2.76 -3.29
C TYR A 144 -8.35 2.07 -3.30
N SER A 145 -9.40 2.87 -3.12
CA SER A 145 -10.79 2.52 -3.35
C SER A 145 -11.52 3.71 -3.98
N PHE A 146 -12.72 3.46 -4.49
CA PHE A 146 -13.48 4.44 -5.25
C PHE A 146 -14.82 4.71 -4.58
N TYR A 147 -15.31 5.95 -4.70
CA TYR A 147 -16.66 6.31 -4.32
C TYR A 147 -17.21 7.37 -5.28
N ILE A 148 -18.53 7.42 -5.38
CA ILE A 148 -19.21 8.41 -6.24
C ILE A 148 -19.72 9.53 -5.33
N SER A 149 -19.34 10.77 -5.64
CA SER A 149 -19.81 11.97 -4.98
C SER A 149 -20.16 13.03 -6.02
N LYS A 150 -21.38 13.58 -5.94
CA LYS A 150 -21.89 14.58 -6.88
C LYS A 150 -21.73 14.16 -8.36
N GLY A 151 -22.02 12.89 -8.67
CA GLY A 151 -21.90 12.32 -10.01
C GLY A 151 -20.46 12.08 -10.52
N LYS A 152 -19.43 12.39 -9.70
CA LYS A 152 -18.02 12.19 -10.06
C LYS A 152 -17.42 11.04 -9.24
N CYS A 153 -16.60 10.23 -9.90
CA CYS A 153 -15.79 9.21 -9.22
C CYS A 153 -14.65 9.90 -8.46
N GLN A 154 -14.48 9.54 -7.20
CA GLN A 154 -13.47 10.06 -6.28
C GLN A 154 -12.61 8.92 -5.75
N LEU A 155 -11.31 9.20 -5.58
CA LEU A 155 -10.37 8.26 -4.97
C LEU A 155 -10.38 8.39 -3.44
N THR A 156 -10.33 7.27 -2.75
CA THR A 156 -10.09 7.19 -1.29
C THR A 156 -9.12 6.07 -0.99
N VAL A 157 -8.55 6.09 0.20
CA VAL A 157 -7.68 5.00 0.66
C VAL A 157 -8.53 3.80 1.09
N HIS A 158 -8.19 2.61 0.63
CA HIS A 158 -8.92 1.39 1.00
C HIS A 158 -8.81 1.09 2.51
N PRO A 159 -9.87 0.55 3.17
CA PRO A 159 -9.86 0.27 4.61
C PRO A 159 -8.69 -0.60 5.08
N LYS A 160 -8.31 -1.64 4.32
CA LYS A 160 -7.13 -2.49 4.62
C LYS A 160 -5.82 -1.68 4.62
N SER A 161 -5.67 -0.71 3.71
CA SER A 161 -4.49 0.17 3.64
C SER A 161 -4.44 1.14 4.81
N LYS A 162 -5.61 1.67 5.23
CA LYS A 162 -5.74 2.49 6.46
C LYS A 162 -5.35 1.69 7.71
N ALA A 163 -5.80 0.44 7.81
CA ALA A 163 -5.47 -0.44 8.93
C ALA A 163 -3.96 -0.75 8.99
N LYS A 164 -3.33 -1.05 7.85
CA LYS A 164 -1.87 -1.25 7.76
C LYS A 164 -1.09 -0.02 8.20
N MET A 165 -1.51 1.18 7.76
CA MET A 165 -0.90 2.44 8.19
C MET A 165 -1.00 2.61 9.70
N LYS A 166 -2.19 2.47 10.29
CA LYS A 166 -2.38 2.58 11.75
C LYS A 166 -1.56 1.56 12.53
N ALA A 167 -1.46 0.33 12.03
CA ALA A 167 -0.63 -0.71 12.65
C ALA A 167 0.85 -0.32 12.65
N LYS A 168 1.39 0.19 11.54
CA LYS A 168 2.79 0.64 11.45
C LYS A 168 3.08 1.86 12.33
N LEU A 169 2.21 2.85 12.34
CA LEU A 169 2.33 4.00 13.24
C LEU A 169 2.24 3.56 14.72
N LYS A 170 1.42 2.55 15.04
CA LYS A 170 1.34 1.95 16.39
C LYS A 170 2.64 1.27 16.79
N GLU A 171 3.26 0.52 15.89
CA GLU A 171 4.57 -0.11 16.07
C GLU A 171 5.66 0.95 16.36
N LEU A 172 5.79 1.97 15.48
CA LEU A 172 6.77 3.04 15.60
C LEU A 172 6.61 3.87 16.88
N THR A 173 5.38 3.97 17.39
CA THR A 173 5.04 4.67 18.64
C THR A 173 4.74 3.70 19.79
N SER A 174 5.29 2.49 19.75
CA SER A 174 5.26 1.58 20.89
C SER A 174 6.15 2.13 22.01
N ARG A 175 5.63 2.09 23.25
CA ARG A 175 6.38 2.52 24.45
C ARG A 175 7.47 1.54 24.88
N SER A 176 7.47 0.33 24.31
CA SER A 176 8.37 -0.77 24.67
C SER A 176 9.35 -1.17 23.55
N ASN A 177 9.40 -0.40 22.45
CA ASN A 177 10.29 -0.71 21.33
C ASN A 177 11.73 -0.18 21.48
N GLY A 178 12.09 0.38 22.62
CA GLY A 178 13.43 0.88 22.88
C GLY A 178 13.86 2.14 22.10
N MET A 179 13.01 2.69 21.21
CA MET A 179 13.38 3.84 20.41
C MET A 179 13.51 5.13 21.23
N GLY A 180 14.66 5.80 21.09
CA GLY A 180 14.86 7.18 21.54
C GLY A 180 14.08 8.19 20.66
N TYR A 181 14.06 9.46 21.10
CA TYR A 181 13.30 10.52 20.43
C TYR A 181 13.75 10.77 18.98
N ALA A 182 15.06 10.87 18.76
CA ALA A 182 15.62 11.16 17.44
C ALA A 182 15.27 10.05 16.43
N LYS A 183 15.56 8.80 16.75
CA LYS A 183 15.27 7.64 15.90
C LYS A 183 13.76 7.51 15.61
N ARG A 184 12.91 7.79 16.61
CA ARG A 184 11.45 7.74 16.43
C ARG A 184 10.96 8.82 15.47
N LYS A 185 11.47 10.06 15.60
CA LYS A 185 11.12 11.16 14.67
C LYS A 185 11.51 10.79 13.24
N GLN A 186 12.75 10.38 13.03
CA GLN A 186 13.25 9.97 11.72
C GLN A 186 12.39 8.85 11.11
N LYS A 187 12.10 7.78 11.86
CA LYS A 187 11.28 6.65 11.35
C LYS A 187 9.83 7.04 11.07
N LEU A 188 9.27 7.96 11.85
CA LEU A 188 7.93 8.49 11.58
C LEU A 188 7.94 9.35 10.31
N GLU A 189 8.94 10.19 10.12
CA GLU A 189 9.09 11.04 8.94
C GLU A 189 9.25 10.21 7.66
N GLU A 190 10.18 9.27 7.64
CA GLU A 190 10.39 8.34 6.53
C GLU A 190 9.07 7.62 6.14
N TYR A 191 8.38 7.07 7.13
CA TYR A 191 7.15 6.33 6.89
C TYR A 191 5.99 7.21 6.44
N ILE A 192 5.77 8.35 7.11
CA ILE A 192 4.66 9.28 6.79
C ILE A 192 4.86 9.86 5.41
N ARG A 193 6.08 10.34 5.08
CA ARG A 193 6.40 10.89 3.76
C ARG A 193 6.16 9.88 2.65
N GLY A 194 6.66 8.65 2.80
CA GLY A 194 6.45 7.59 1.82
C GLY A 194 4.98 7.19 1.66
N TRP A 195 4.26 7.03 2.77
CA TRP A 195 2.84 6.63 2.73
C TRP A 195 1.95 7.73 2.15
N VAL A 196 2.13 8.98 2.57
CA VAL A 196 1.36 10.12 2.06
C VAL A 196 1.71 10.37 0.60
N GLY A 197 3.00 10.30 0.22
CA GLY A 197 3.45 10.44 -1.17
C GLY A 197 2.81 9.40 -2.10
N TYR A 198 2.62 8.16 -1.64
CA TYR A 198 1.92 7.14 -2.42
C TYR A 198 0.41 7.40 -2.54
N TYR A 199 -0.24 7.83 -1.46
CA TYR A 199 -1.70 8.00 -1.40
C TYR A 199 -2.18 9.43 -1.62
N HIS A 200 -1.35 10.38 -2.03
CA HIS A 200 -1.69 11.80 -2.13
C HIS A 200 -2.89 12.08 -3.06
N LEU A 201 -3.11 11.24 -4.09
CA LEU A 201 -4.25 11.39 -5.00
C LEU A 201 -5.61 11.13 -4.33
N ALA A 202 -5.64 10.46 -3.17
CA ALA A 202 -6.87 10.17 -2.46
C ALA A 202 -7.41 11.39 -1.71
N ASN A 203 -8.73 11.54 -1.71
CA ASN A 203 -9.39 12.49 -0.80
C ASN A 203 -9.37 11.91 0.63
N MET A 204 -8.45 12.40 1.46
CA MET A 204 -8.18 11.81 2.77
C MET A 204 -7.98 12.83 3.90
N LYS A 205 -8.27 14.13 3.69
CA LYS A 205 -8.05 15.20 4.69
C LYS A 205 -8.56 14.84 6.09
N ARG A 206 -9.83 14.43 6.19
CA ARG A 206 -10.44 14.03 7.47
C ARG A 206 -9.71 12.84 8.11
N LEU A 207 -9.39 11.81 7.31
CA LEU A 207 -8.63 10.65 7.79
C LEU A 207 -7.28 11.06 8.39
N LEU A 208 -6.56 11.98 7.73
CA LEU A 208 -5.24 12.43 8.18
C LEU A 208 -5.35 13.25 9.46
N MET A 209 -6.31 14.17 9.57
CA MET A 209 -6.55 14.96 10.79
C MET A 209 -6.86 14.06 12.00
N ASP A 210 -7.75 13.08 11.83
CA ASP A 210 -8.10 12.12 12.89
C ASP A 210 -6.90 11.25 13.28
N THR A 211 -6.11 10.83 12.29
CA THR A 211 -4.91 10.02 12.51
C THR A 211 -3.82 10.84 13.20
N ASP A 212 -3.59 12.09 12.82
CA ASP A 212 -2.64 12.99 13.47
C ASP A 212 -3.01 13.24 14.93
N SER A 213 -4.28 13.45 15.23
CA SER A 213 -4.75 13.62 16.61
C SER A 213 -4.43 12.38 17.46
N TRP A 214 -4.73 11.21 16.94
CA TRP A 214 -4.39 9.93 17.57
C TRP A 214 -2.88 9.72 17.70
N LEU A 215 -2.09 10.03 16.66
CA LEU A 215 -0.64 9.89 16.64
C LEU A 215 0.03 10.78 17.68
N ARG A 216 -0.39 12.05 17.82
CA ARG A 216 0.09 12.97 18.85
C ARG A 216 -0.13 12.42 20.25
N ARG A 217 -1.30 11.83 20.52
CA ARG A 217 -1.55 11.15 21.79
C ARG A 217 -0.58 10.01 22.04
N ARG A 218 -0.26 9.22 21.02
CA ARG A 218 0.73 8.14 21.13
C ARG A 218 2.15 8.67 21.38
N ILE A 219 2.53 9.74 20.72
CA ILE A 219 3.83 10.39 20.94
C ILE A 219 3.93 10.90 22.38
N ARG A 220 2.90 11.56 22.90
CA ARG A 220 2.82 11.99 24.32
C ARG A 220 2.97 10.80 25.28
N MET A 221 2.35 9.68 24.95
CA MET A 221 2.51 8.44 25.73
C MET A 221 3.97 7.97 25.78
N CYS A 222 4.69 8.04 24.67
CA CYS A 222 6.12 7.70 24.63
C CYS A 222 6.97 8.68 25.43
N ILE A 223 6.67 9.98 25.33
CA ILE A 223 7.34 11.03 26.12
C ILE A 223 7.13 10.78 27.61
N TRP A 224 5.88 10.55 28.03
CA TRP A 224 5.58 10.24 29.45
C TRP A 224 6.28 8.98 29.94
N LYS A 225 6.38 7.95 29.12
CA LYS A 225 7.13 6.73 29.46
C LYS A 225 8.62 7.00 29.61
N ALA A 226 9.20 7.86 28.77
CA ALA A 226 10.61 8.21 28.84
C ALA A 226 10.96 9.00 30.12
N TRP A 227 10.02 9.75 30.68
CA TRP A 227 10.15 10.43 31.97
C TRP A 227 9.90 9.46 33.13
N LYS A 228 10.70 8.47 33.27
CA LYS A 228 10.54 7.27 34.13
C LYS A 228 10.06 7.58 35.55
N LEU A 229 10.76 8.48 36.27
CA LEU A 229 10.56 8.77 37.68
C LEU A 229 9.64 9.98 37.91
N PRO A 230 8.88 10.02 39.02
CA PRO A 230 8.06 11.17 39.38
C PRO A 230 8.83 12.47 39.41
N LYS A 231 10.01 12.51 40.03
CA LYS A 231 10.89 13.70 40.07
C LYS A 231 11.20 14.22 38.64
N THR A 232 11.54 13.30 37.71
CA THR A 232 11.82 13.66 36.31
C THR A 232 10.59 14.18 35.60
N ARG A 233 9.41 13.60 35.86
CA ARG A 233 8.13 14.06 35.30
C ARG A 233 7.80 15.47 35.77
N ILE A 234 7.91 15.75 37.07
CA ILE A 234 7.68 17.07 37.66
C ILE A 234 8.60 18.10 37.01
N LYS A 235 9.93 17.83 37.02
CA LYS A 235 10.93 18.72 36.40
C LYS A 235 10.61 19.03 34.94
N ASN A 236 10.27 18.01 34.14
CA ASN A 236 9.97 18.18 32.73
C ASN A 236 8.63 18.90 32.49
N LEU A 237 7.61 18.67 33.31
CA LEU A 237 6.35 19.40 33.25
C LEU A 237 6.57 20.89 33.50
N ILE A 238 7.33 21.26 34.53
CA ILE A 238 7.68 22.66 34.85
C ILE A 238 8.46 23.28 33.68
N ARG A 239 9.46 22.56 33.14
CA ARG A 239 10.24 22.98 31.95
C ARG A 239 9.33 23.21 30.71
N CYS A 240 8.25 22.47 30.61
CA CYS A 240 7.25 22.65 29.54
C CYS A 240 6.23 23.77 29.83
N GLY A 241 6.42 24.58 30.91
CA GLY A 241 5.55 25.72 31.23
C GLY A 241 4.30 25.34 32.03
N ILE A 242 4.33 24.21 32.75
CA ILE A 242 3.27 23.83 33.68
C ILE A 242 3.63 24.38 35.08
N ASN A 243 2.66 24.97 35.77
CA ASN A 243 2.90 25.44 37.11
C ASN A 243 3.30 24.30 38.09
N GLU A 244 4.01 24.63 39.14
CA GLU A 244 4.60 23.64 40.04
C GLU A 244 3.55 22.80 40.76
N TYR A 245 2.42 23.42 41.17
CA TYR A 245 1.34 22.73 41.86
C TYR A 245 0.76 21.60 40.96
N ASP A 246 0.39 21.91 39.72
CA ASP A 246 -0.10 20.93 38.77
C ASP A 246 0.96 19.89 38.43
N ALA A 247 2.22 20.31 38.25
CA ALA A 247 3.32 19.41 37.93
C ALA A 247 3.54 18.36 39.03
N ARG A 248 3.52 18.76 40.30
CA ARG A 248 3.63 17.86 41.46
C ARG A 248 2.43 16.91 41.53
N ARG A 249 1.20 17.42 41.35
CA ARG A 249 -0.02 16.60 41.35
C ARG A 249 0.01 15.53 40.25
N TRP A 250 0.41 15.88 39.04
CA TRP A 250 0.41 14.97 37.90
C TRP A 250 1.64 14.07 37.83
N GLY A 251 2.77 14.44 38.39
CA GLY A 251 4.02 13.67 38.34
C GLY A 251 3.91 12.24 38.86
N TYR A 252 3.03 12.03 39.85
CA TYR A 252 2.78 10.72 40.47
C TYR A 252 1.67 9.91 39.77
N VAL A 253 0.94 10.49 38.81
CA VAL A 253 -0.18 9.81 38.16
C VAL A 253 0.33 8.62 37.35
N LYS A 254 -0.29 7.45 37.58
CA LYS A 254 -0.04 6.20 36.85
C LYS A 254 -0.95 6.12 35.59
N GLY A 255 -0.52 5.31 34.63
CA GLY A 255 -1.31 5.04 33.41
C GLY A 255 -0.92 5.90 32.22
N TYR A 256 0.04 5.38 31.43
CA TYR A 256 0.62 6.09 30.27
C TYR A 256 -0.41 6.61 29.26
N TRP A 257 -1.40 5.78 28.90
CA TRP A 257 -2.44 6.15 27.93
C TRP A 257 -3.40 7.17 28.49
N LYS A 258 -3.82 7.03 29.75
CA LYS A 258 -4.70 7.99 30.43
C LYS A 258 -4.04 9.38 30.45
N VAL A 259 -2.82 9.45 30.93
CA VAL A 259 -2.06 10.70 31.05
C VAL A 259 -1.79 11.33 29.70
N SER A 260 -1.49 10.55 28.66
CA SER A 260 -1.20 11.08 27.32
C SER A 260 -2.37 11.86 26.67
N GLY A 261 -3.59 11.59 27.10
CA GLY A 261 -4.80 12.29 26.67
C GLY A 261 -5.26 13.40 27.62
N SER A 262 -4.58 13.61 28.77
CA SER A 262 -4.98 14.60 29.76
C SER A 262 -4.68 16.03 29.30
N PRO A 263 -5.42 17.04 29.84
CA PRO A 263 -5.15 18.45 29.56
C PRO A 263 -3.72 18.86 29.88
N ILE A 264 -3.13 18.29 30.93
CA ILE A 264 -1.76 18.61 31.34
C ILE A 264 -0.74 18.23 30.27
N MET A 265 -0.84 17.01 29.71
CA MET A 265 0.04 16.57 28.64
C MET A 265 -0.25 17.28 27.30
N GLN A 266 -1.49 17.70 27.07
CA GLN A 266 -1.83 18.51 25.90
C GLN A 266 -1.21 19.91 25.99
N ARG A 267 -1.09 20.52 27.18
CA ARG A 267 -0.37 21.78 27.41
C ARG A 267 1.15 21.59 27.37
N ALA A 268 1.67 20.58 28.06
CA ALA A 268 3.10 20.32 28.15
C ALA A 268 3.74 19.93 26.80
N ALA A 269 3.04 19.13 26.00
CA ALA A 269 3.45 18.70 24.66
C ALA A 269 2.30 18.96 23.67
N SER A 270 2.00 20.24 23.45
CA SER A 270 0.97 20.69 22.51
C SER A 270 1.31 20.25 21.07
N SER A 271 0.34 20.35 20.16
CA SER A 271 0.58 20.05 18.75
C SER A 271 1.67 20.92 18.16
N GLN A 272 1.72 22.20 18.53
CA GLN A 272 2.75 23.13 18.11
C GLN A 272 4.13 22.72 18.66
N LYS A 273 4.25 22.50 19.97
CA LYS A 273 5.52 22.08 20.60
C LYS A 273 6.05 20.76 20.03
N LEU A 274 5.17 19.83 19.66
CA LEU A 274 5.59 18.60 18.98
C LEU A 274 6.09 18.87 17.57
N HIS A 275 5.44 19.76 16.84
CA HIS A 275 5.88 20.21 15.52
C HIS A 275 7.26 20.91 15.61
N ASP A 276 7.42 21.87 16.52
CA ASP A 276 8.67 22.60 16.74
C ASP A 276 9.81 21.66 17.19
N ALA A 277 9.47 20.58 17.87
CA ALA A 277 10.40 19.52 18.23
C ALA A 277 10.72 18.57 17.04
N GLY A 278 10.18 18.81 15.84
CA GLY A 278 10.44 18.06 14.62
C GLY A 278 9.66 16.74 14.49
N TYR A 279 8.49 16.62 15.15
CA TYR A 279 7.60 15.49 14.88
C TYR A 279 6.74 15.77 13.64
N PRO A 280 6.75 14.87 12.65
CA PRO A 280 5.99 15.05 11.40
C PRO A 280 4.48 14.91 11.64
N THR A 281 3.71 15.44 10.70
CA THR A 281 2.26 15.26 10.63
C THR A 281 1.87 14.72 9.27
N LEU A 282 0.88 13.82 9.23
CA LEU A 282 0.36 13.29 7.96
C LEU A 282 -0.31 14.42 7.14
N MET A 283 -1.03 15.30 7.82
CA MET A 283 -1.68 16.43 7.14
C MET A 283 -0.67 17.43 6.58
N GLY A 284 0.43 17.70 7.29
CA GLY A 284 1.52 18.55 6.78
C GLY A 284 2.10 17.98 5.48
N SER A 285 2.53 16.72 5.50
CA SER A 285 3.05 16.05 4.31
C SER A 285 2.03 15.99 3.16
N TYR A 286 0.73 15.88 3.46
CA TYR A 286 -0.30 15.90 2.42
C TYR A 286 -0.46 17.27 1.76
N LEU A 287 -0.32 18.35 2.52
CA LEU A 287 -0.40 19.73 1.99
C LEU A 287 0.77 20.09 1.10
N GLU A 288 1.93 19.46 1.27
CA GLU A 288 3.08 19.62 0.36
C GLU A 288 2.75 19.17 -1.08
N TRP A 289 1.89 18.14 -1.22
CA TRP A 289 1.40 17.65 -2.53
C TRP A 289 0.21 18.46 -3.07
N HIS A 290 -0.42 19.26 -2.23
CA HIS A 290 -1.60 20.06 -2.58
C HIS A 290 -1.41 21.51 -2.11
N PRO A 291 -0.43 22.24 -2.68
CA PRO A 291 -0.27 23.65 -2.38
C PRO A 291 -1.56 24.39 -2.74
N LYS A 292 -1.88 25.45 -1.97
CA LYS A 292 -3.10 26.26 -2.17
C LYS A 292 -2.97 27.10 -3.42
#